data_1ac892db276af4e35d6d0452a8675fe0
#
_entry.id   1ac892db276af4e35d6d0452a8675fe0
#
_cell.length_a   1.000
_cell.length_b   1.000
_cell.length_c   1.000
_cell.angle_alpha   90.00
_cell.angle_beta   90.00
_cell.angle_gamma   90.00
#
_symmetry.space_group_name_H-M   'P 1'
#
loop_
_entity.id
_entity.type
_entity.pdbx_description
1 polymer ?
#
loop_
_entity_poly.entity_id
_entity_poly.type
_entity_poly.pdbx_seq_one_letter_code
_entity_poly.pdbx_strand_id
1 'polypeptide(L)'
;MLDKTYRKHIKNSKMLNDKSKETYLKRLDIIQGDIWKNCKSVKNKVGKGKCLYYIVKHPEAFMEKLDEYVNKTEGRLDKNKLSVHAKDSYVSAIGAIFRHTPGMIQKEHLLYQQWLDIHKEVREPINTKYKSNKPTERQEKAYVSFDKIEKIRDSLEKGSEIRLLISMYTMIPPVRSDYYEVKFYYNEKDIPNDNSNYILLGKKPHIGLRKYKTSKTYKLIKIDIPNNLINEIKYSLEKKPRDYLFVKKNGEPYKENSYNKQMNRLLKKTINDNFSLTAFRHIFITRRDLKLEEKSGLERDKVAKIMGHSIATQQNYLWHTYVKEL
;
A
#
# COMPACT_ATOMS: atom_id res chain seq x y z
N MET A 1 -21.67 -18.22 19.70
CA MET A 1 -22.24 -16.87 19.81
C MET A 1 -21.18 -15.78 19.85
N LEU A 2 -20.19 -15.82 20.75
CA LEU A 2 -19.14 -14.78 20.92
C LEU A 2 -18.32 -14.49 19.66
N ASP A 3 -17.92 -15.50 18.88
CA ASP A 3 -17.16 -15.30 17.64
C ASP A 3 -17.92 -14.49 16.60
N LYS A 4 -19.25 -14.69 16.50
CA LYS A 4 -20.13 -13.89 15.64
C LYS A 4 -20.23 -12.45 16.13
N THR A 5 -20.22 -12.24 17.45
CA THR A 5 -20.29 -10.92 18.08
C THR A 5 -19.01 -10.13 17.78
N TYR A 6 -17.82 -10.71 17.94
CA TYR A 6 -16.55 -10.06 17.61
C TYR A 6 -16.49 -9.62 16.14
N ARG A 7 -16.89 -10.52 15.23
CA ARG A 7 -16.93 -10.22 13.79
C ARG A 7 -17.92 -9.09 13.47
N LYS A 8 -19.10 -9.09 14.11
CA LYS A 8 -20.10 -8.03 13.96
C LYS A 8 -19.54 -6.67 14.39
N HIS A 9 -18.83 -6.60 15.51
CA HIS A 9 -18.23 -5.35 15.99
C HIS A 9 -17.16 -4.83 15.04
N ILE A 10 -16.27 -5.67 14.52
CA ILE A 10 -15.27 -5.27 13.51
C ILE A 10 -15.99 -4.78 12.24
N LYS A 11 -16.96 -5.52 11.72
CA LYS A 11 -17.72 -5.16 10.52
C LYS A 11 -18.43 -3.82 10.65
N ASN A 12 -19.00 -3.53 11.81
CA ASN A 12 -19.77 -2.30 12.07
C ASN A 12 -18.93 -1.14 12.60
N SER A 13 -17.62 -1.32 12.78
CA SER A 13 -16.75 -0.28 13.29
C SER A 13 -16.74 0.95 12.37
N LYS A 14 -17.01 2.13 12.95
CA LYS A 14 -16.89 3.43 12.27
C LYS A 14 -15.42 3.91 12.15
N MET A 15 -14.53 3.35 12.96
CA MET A 15 -13.10 3.70 12.98
C MET A 15 -12.30 3.04 11.84
N LEU A 16 -12.81 1.95 11.28
CA LEU A 16 -12.16 1.20 10.21
C LEU A 16 -12.73 1.56 8.83
N ASN A 17 -11.86 1.64 7.83
CA ASN A 17 -12.30 1.60 6.44
C ASN A 17 -12.64 0.16 6.02
N ASP A 18 -13.39 0.01 4.93
CA ASP A 18 -13.91 -1.29 4.49
C ASP A 18 -12.80 -2.29 4.14
N LYS A 19 -11.69 -1.84 3.54
CA LYS A 19 -10.53 -2.68 3.24
C LYS A 19 -9.86 -3.24 4.50
N SER A 20 -9.80 -2.45 5.58
CA SER A 20 -9.29 -2.90 6.88
C SER A 20 -10.22 -3.90 7.54
N LYS A 21 -11.55 -3.65 7.48
CA LYS A 21 -12.56 -4.60 7.98
C LYS A 21 -12.45 -5.94 7.27
N GLU A 22 -12.41 -5.93 5.94
CA GLU A 22 -12.26 -7.14 5.12
C GLU A 22 -10.97 -7.89 5.47
N THR A 23 -9.86 -7.17 5.60
CA THR A 23 -8.58 -7.77 5.96
C THR A 23 -8.63 -8.46 7.31
N TYR A 24 -9.14 -7.81 8.35
CA TYR A 24 -9.24 -8.42 9.68
C TYR A 24 -10.19 -9.63 9.67
N LEU A 25 -11.36 -9.51 9.05
CA LEU A 25 -12.31 -10.63 8.98
C LEU A 25 -11.70 -11.84 8.26
N LYS A 26 -11.03 -11.61 7.14
CA LYS A 26 -10.32 -12.68 6.41
C LYS A 26 -9.19 -13.31 7.24
N ARG A 27 -8.45 -12.52 8.02
CA ARG A 27 -7.42 -13.06 8.93
C ARG A 27 -8.05 -13.92 10.03
N LEU A 28 -9.18 -13.50 10.61
CA LEU A 28 -9.91 -14.29 11.59
C LEU A 28 -10.46 -15.60 10.99
N ASP A 29 -10.85 -15.61 9.70
CA ASP A 29 -11.24 -16.84 9.00
C ASP A 29 -10.09 -17.83 8.90
N ILE A 30 -8.90 -17.35 8.49
CA ILE A 30 -7.70 -18.19 8.40
C ILE A 30 -7.26 -18.68 9.79
N ILE A 31 -7.32 -17.82 10.82
CA ILE A 31 -7.01 -18.21 12.19
C ILE A 31 -7.90 -19.38 12.64
N GLN A 32 -9.19 -19.30 12.40
CA GLN A 32 -10.14 -20.35 12.82
C GLN A 32 -10.09 -21.61 11.94
N GLY A 33 -9.88 -21.44 10.63
CA GLY A 33 -9.94 -22.55 9.66
C GLY A 33 -8.62 -23.28 9.49
N ASP A 34 -7.52 -22.52 9.33
CA ASP A 34 -6.24 -23.06 8.90
C ASP A 34 -5.22 -23.16 10.03
N ILE A 35 -5.07 -22.13 10.86
CA ILE A 35 -4.08 -22.10 11.95
C ILE A 35 -4.58 -22.95 13.12
N TRP A 36 -5.84 -22.78 13.50
CA TRP A 36 -6.45 -23.50 14.61
C TRP A 36 -7.31 -24.68 14.14
N LYS A 37 -6.76 -25.56 13.28
CA LYS A 37 -7.49 -26.67 12.64
C LYS A 37 -8.28 -27.57 13.63
N ASN A 38 -7.83 -27.66 14.88
CA ASN A 38 -8.46 -28.45 15.92
C ASN A 38 -9.49 -27.68 16.78
N CYS A 39 -10.16 -26.67 16.20
CA CYS A 39 -11.35 -26.12 16.88
C CYS A 39 -12.39 -27.19 17.28
N LYS A 40 -12.33 -28.41 16.73
CA LYS A 40 -13.14 -29.55 17.17
C LYS A 40 -12.85 -29.94 18.62
N SER A 41 -11.57 -30.03 19.02
CA SER A 41 -11.18 -30.32 20.41
C SER A 41 -11.51 -29.17 21.36
N VAL A 42 -11.41 -27.94 20.88
CA VAL A 42 -11.80 -26.74 21.60
C VAL A 42 -13.31 -26.61 21.68
N LYS A 43 -14.07 -27.05 20.66
CA LYS A 43 -15.55 -27.08 20.71
C LYS A 43 -16.08 -27.88 21.89
N ASN A 44 -15.42 -28.99 22.22
CA ASN A 44 -15.82 -29.82 23.37
C ASN A 44 -15.47 -29.19 24.73
N LYS A 45 -14.39 -28.37 24.80
CA LYS A 45 -13.97 -27.69 26.05
C LYS A 45 -14.62 -26.32 26.26
N VAL A 46 -14.92 -25.55 25.21
CA VAL A 46 -15.31 -24.15 25.27
C VAL A 46 -16.69 -23.88 24.70
N GLY A 47 -17.30 -24.85 24.02
CA GLY A 47 -18.61 -24.76 23.39
C GLY A 47 -18.59 -24.16 21.96
N LYS A 48 -19.66 -24.45 21.22
CA LYS A 48 -19.82 -24.06 19.82
C LYS A 48 -19.84 -22.52 19.67
N GLY A 49 -18.97 -21.97 18.79
CA GLY A 49 -18.91 -20.52 18.48
C GLY A 49 -18.11 -19.68 19.48
N LYS A 50 -17.21 -20.30 20.25
CA LYS A 50 -16.29 -19.62 21.19
C LYS A 50 -14.82 -19.81 20.84
N CYS A 51 -14.47 -20.21 19.62
CA CYS A 51 -13.09 -20.48 19.21
C CYS A 51 -12.19 -19.22 19.27
N LEU A 52 -12.66 -18.09 18.74
CA LEU A 52 -11.91 -16.82 18.85
C LEU A 52 -11.79 -16.35 20.30
N TYR A 53 -12.83 -16.55 21.11
CA TYR A 53 -12.76 -16.25 22.53
C TYR A 53 -11.68 -17.07 23.23
N TYR A 54 -11.56 -18.37 22.92
CA TYR A 54 -10.50 -19.22 23.46
C TYR A 54 -9.12 -18.75 23.02
N ILE A 55 -8.92 -18.47 21.72
CA ILE A 55 -7.68 -17.97 21.16
C ILE A 55 -7.26 -16.66 21.84
N VAL A 56 -8.19 -15.73 22.01
CA VAL A 56 -7.95 -14.46 22.68
C VAL A 56 -7.45 -14.65 24.11
N LYS A 57 -7.94 -15.68 24.83
CA LYS A 57 -7.59 -15.99 26.21
C LYS A 57 -6.27 -16.76 26.36
N HIS A 58 -5.72 -17.29 25.27
CA HIS A 58 -4.51 -18.13 25.30
C HIS A 58 -3.49 -17.64 24.26
N PRO A 59 -2.85 -16.47 24.50
CA PRO A 59 -1.94 -15.86 23.54
C PRO A 59 -0.72 -16.74 23.22
N GLU A 60 -0.12 -17.38 24.21
CA GLU A 60 1.05 -18.25 24.03
C GLU A 60 0.72 -19.44 23.11
N ALA A 61 -0.35 -20.17 23.41
CA ALA A 61 -0.79 -21.29 22.58
C ALA A 61 -1.17 -20.86 21.15
N PHE A 62 -1.65 -19.62 20.97
CA PHE A 62 -1.87 -19.06 19.64
C PHE A 62 -0.56 -18.81 18.92
N MET A 63 0.44 -18.23 19.57
CA MET A 63 1.73 -17.93 18.97
C MET A 63 2.46 -19.21 18.56
N GLU A 64 2.45 -20.25 19.38
CA GLU A 64 2.99 -21.58 19.01
C GLU A 64 2.32 -22.11 17.73
N LYS A 65 0.99 -22.07 17.64
CA LYS A 65 0.26 -22.52 16.45
C LYS A 65 0.51 -21.62 15.24
N LEU A 66 0.68 -20.34 15.44
CA LEU A 66 1.03 -19.42 14.37
C LEU A 66 2.43 -19.68 13.81
N ASP A 67 3.37 -20.07 14.66
CA ASP A 67 4.73 -20.41 14.25
C ASP A 67 4.81 -21.76 13.51
N GLU A 68 3.94 -22.71 13.87
CA GLU A 68 3.79 -23.99 13.15
C GLU A 68 3.07 -23.81 11.79
N TYR A 69 2.34 -22.73 11.60
CA TYR A 69 1.55 -22.52 10.40
C TYR A 69 2.43 -22.31 9.17
N VAL A 70 2.36 -23.24 8.22
CA VAL A 70 3.05 -23.16 6.93
C VAL A 70 2.18 -22.44 5.92
N ASN A 71 2.67 -21.36 5.37
CA ASN A 71 1.96 -20.63 4.32
C ASN A 71 2.08 -21.34 2.98
N LYS A 72 0.99 -21.91 2.50
CA LYS A 72 0.89 -22.63 1.22
C LYS A 72 0.87 -21.71 -0.01
N THR A 73 1.02 -20.40 0.17
CA THR A 73 0.95 -19.46 -0.96
C THR A 73 2.24 -19.55 -1.78
N GLU A 74 2.14 -19.91 -3.05
CA GLU A 74 3.25 -19.96 -4.00
C GLU A 74 3.99 -18.61 -4.10
N GLY A 75 5.33 -18.68 -4.23
CA GLY A 75 6.18 -17.51 -4.49
C GLY A 75 6.85 -16.87 -3.29
N ARG A 76 6.82 -17.46 -2.10
CA ARG A 76 7.57 -17.00 -0.92
C ARG A 76 8.91 -17.71 -0.77
N LEU A 77 9.96 -16.94 -0.44
CA LEU A 77 11.34 -17.42 -0.29
C LEU A 77 11.51 -18.50 0.79
N ASP A 78 10.69 -18.45 1.84
CA ASP A 78 10.65 -19.46 2.89
C ASP A 78 9.25 -20.10 2.95
N LYS A 79 9.12 -21.28 2.39
CA LYS A 79 7.86 -22.02 2.34
C LYS A 79 7.44 -22.60 3.69
N ASN A 80 8.36 -22.66 4.66
CA ASN A 80 8.16 -23.34 5.93
C ASN A 80 7.86 -22.40 7.09
N LYS A 81 7.98 -21.07 6.92
CA LYS A 81 7.72 -20.09 7.97
C LYS A 81 6.89 -18.93 7.47
N LEU A 82 5.99 -18.44 8.32
CA LEU A 82 5.30 -17.19 8.08
C LEU A 82 6.29 -16.03 8.04
N SER A 83 6.13 -15.12 7.05
CA SER A 83 6.87 -13.87 7.09
C SER A 83 6.48 -13.07 8.32
N VAL A 84 7.41 -12.26 8.86
CA VAL A 84 7.13 -11.37 10.00
C VAL A 84 5.94 -10.46 9.75
N HIS A 85 5.77 -9.94 8.53
CA HIS A 85 4.59 -9.16 8.15
C HIS A 85 3.28 -9.96 8.18
N ALA A 86 3.33 -11.26 7.85
CA ALA A 86 2.14 -12.10 7.96
C ALA A 86 1.78 -12.35 9.43
N LYS A 87 2.75 -12.66 10.29
CA LYS A 87 2.55 -12.78 11.75
C LYS A 87 1.94 -11.50 12.32
N ASP A 88 2.53 -10.34 12.04
CA ASP A 88 2.02 -9.02 12.45
C ASP A 88 0.54 -8.83 12.05
N SER A 89 0.18 -9.23 10.83
CA SER A 89 -1.19 -9.13 10.33
C SER A 89 -2.20 -10.00 11.10
N TYR A 90 -1.79 -11.20 11.54
CA TYR A 90 -2.65 -12.09 12.34
C TYR A 90 -2.80 -11.58 13.77
N VAL A 91 -1.71 -11.17 14.41
CA VAL A 91 -1.73 -10.58 15.76
C VAL A 91 -2.57 -9.28 15.76
N SER A 92 -2.41 -8.45 14.73
CA SER A 92 -3.21 -7.24 14.54
C SER A 92 -4.70 -7.52 14.44
N ALA A 93 -5.12 -8.65 13.82
CA ALA A 93 -6.52 -9.05 13.74
C ALA A 93 -7.09 -9.45 15.10
N ILE A 94 -6.30 -10.12 15.97
CA ILE A 94 -6.70 -10.37 17.35
C ILE A 94 -6.80 -9.06 18.14
N GLY A 95 -5.83 -8.16 18.02
CA GLY A 95 -5.89 -6.82 18.61
C GLY A 95 -7.11 -6.01 18.18
N ALA A 96 -7.61 -6.22 16.95
CA ALA A 96 -8.83 -5.59 16.47
C ALA A 96 -10.09 -6.06 17.24
N ILE A 97 -10.12 -7.31 17.71
CA ILE A 97 -11.21 -7.82 18.56
C ILE A 97 -11.34 -6.95 19.83
N PHE A 98 -10.24 -6.68 20.52
CA PHE A 98 -10.22 -5.85 21.73
C PHE A 98 -10.67 -4.42 21.44
N ARG A 99 -10.06 -3.80 20.40
CA ARG A 99 -10.30 -2.38 20.09
C ARG A 99 -11.71 -2.07 19.61
N HIS A 100 -12.38 -3.03 18.99
CA HIS A 100 -13.70 -2.82 18.38
C HIS A 100 -14.85 -3.50 19.10
N THR A 101 -14.57 -4.30 20.15
CA THR A 101 -15.61 -4.85 21.02
C THR A 101 -15.82 -3.92 22.22
N PRO A 102 -17.00 -3.32 22.37
CA PRO A 102 -17.27 -2.39 23.47
C PRO A 102 -16.95 -2.96 24.85
N GLY A 103 -16.24 -2.20 25.68
CA GLY A 103 -15.90 -2.57 27.05
C GLY A 103 -14.86 -3.68 27.20
N MET A 104 -14.36 -4.27 26.07
CA MET A 104 -13.48 -5.44 26.17
C MET A 104 -12.08 -5.07 26.71
N ILE A 105 -11.54 -3.91 26.34
CA ILE A 105 -10.24 -3.45 26.84
C ILE A 105 -10.28 -3.27 28.36
N GLN A 106 -11.34 -2.65 28.89
CA GLN A 106 -11.50 -2.42 30.32
C GLN A 106 -11.68 -3.74 31.07
N LYS A 107 -12.51 -4.62 30.54
CA LYS A 107 -12.80 -5.92 31.16
C LYS A 107 -11.61 -6.87 31.17
N GLU A 108 -10.81 -6.85 30.13
CA GLU A 108 -9.70 -7.79 29.87
C GLU A 108 -8.36 -7.04 29.77
N HIS A 109 -8.16 -6.04 30.62
CA HIS A 109 -7.02 -5.12 30.54
C HIS A 109 -5.65 -5.84 30.53
N LEU A 110 -5.41 -6.76 31.46
CA LEU A 110 -4.16 -7.51 31.55
C LEU A 110 -3.90 -8.35 30.29
N LEU A 111 -4.94 -9.01 29.81
CA LEU A 111 -4.87 -9.82 28.61
C LEU A 111 -4.61 -8.95 27.36
N TYR A 112 -5.25 -7.79 27.28
CA TYR A 112 -4.98 -6.82 26.22
C TYR A 112 -3.53 -6.33 26.25
N GLN A 113 -2.98 -6.09 27.43
CA GLN A 113 -1.56 -5.72 27.59
C GLN A 113 -0.63 -6.84 27.07
N GLN A 114 -0.87 -8.10 27.43
CA GLN A 114 -0.10 -9.23 26.87
C GLN A 114 -0.12 -9.25 25.33
N TRP A 115 -1.28 -9.02 24.71
CA TRP A 115 -1.39 -8.95 23.27
C TRP A 115 -0.66 -7.73 22.65
N LEU A 116 -0.59 -6.60 23.37
CA LEU A 116 0.21 -5.46 22.93
C LEU A 116 1.71 -5.76 22.98
N ASP A 117 2.18 -6.46 24.02
CA ASP A 117 3.58 -6.83 24.15
C ASP A 117 3.98 -7.84 23.06
N ILE A 118 3.19 -8.88 22.83
CA ILE A 118 3.37 -9.80 21.69
C ILE A 118 3.40 -9.04 20.36
N HIS A 119 2.48 -8.11 20.14
CA HIS A 119 2.44 -7.31 18.93
C HIS A 119 3.69 -6.46 18.74
N LYS A 120 4.21 -5.88 19.84
CA LYS A 120 5.46 -5.11 19.86
C LYS A 120 6.65 -6.00 19.47
N GLU A 121 6.77 -7.17 20.06
CA GLU A 121 7.83 -8.16 19.75
C GLU A 121 7.78 -8.60 18.29
N VAL A 122 6.61 -8.97 17.77
CA VAL A 122 6.43 -9.38 16.37
C VAL A 122 6.76 -8.24 15.40
N ARG A 123 6.55 -6.99 15.79
CA ARG A 123 6.84 -5.81 14.94
C ARG A 123 8.27 -5.31 15.01
N GLU A 124 9.01 -5.64 16.06
CA GLU A 124 10.37 -5.11 16.24
C GLU A 124 11.31 -5.40 15.05
N PRO A 125 11.36 -6.62 14.47
CA PRO A 125 12.17 -6.88 13.28
C PRO A 125 11.73 -6.04 12.06
N ILE A 126 10.42 -5.75 11.94
CA ILE A 126 9.89 -4.91 10.87
C ILE A 126 10.36 -3.46 11.07
N ASN A 127 10.23 -2.95 12.29
CA ASN A 127 10.63 -1.59 12.65
C ASN A 127 12.14 -1.39 12.46
N THR A 128 12.95 -2.33 12.91
CA THR A 128 14.41 -2.31 12.77
C THR A 128 14.81 -2.29 11.29
N LYS A 129 14.15 -3.10 10.46
CA LYS A 129 14.35 -3.10 9.01
C LYS A 129 14.00 -1.75 8.38
N TYR A 130 12.89 -1.13 8.76
CA TYR A 130 12.55 0.20 8.24
C TYR A 130 13.54 1.28 8.70
N LYS A 131 13.97 1.23 9.97
CA LYS A 131 14.96 2.18 10.51
C LYS A 131 16.34 2.05 9.87
N SER A 132 16.71 0.86 9.41
CA SER A 132 18.01 0.63 8.76
C SER A 132 18.12 1.30 7.39
N ASN A 133 17.00 1.64 6.75
CA ASN A 133 16.92 2.18 5.39
C ASN A 133 17.72 1.36 4.36
N LYS A 134 17.94 0.07 4.64
CA LYS A 134 18.59 -0.85 3.71
C LYS A 134 17.55 -1.47 2.77
N PRO A 135 17.81 -1.51 1.48
CA PRO A 135 16.94 -2.23 0.55
C PRO A 135 16.95 -3.73 0.86
N THR A 136 15.88 -4.41 0.51
CA THR A 136 15.86 -5.87 0.49
C THR A 136 16.56 -6.36 -0.77
N GLU A 137 17.03 -7.61 -0.82
CA GLU A 137 17.62 -8.23 -2.00
C GLU A 137 16.77 -8.01 -3.27
N ARG A 138 15.44 -8.14 -3.16
CA ARG A 138 14.52 -7.85 -4.26
C ARG A 138 14.51 -6.39 -4.67
N GLN A 139 14.62 -5.48 -3.72
CA GLN A 139 14.68 -4.04 -3.98
C GLN A 139 16.03 -3.66 -4.59
N GLU A 140 17.13 -4.28 -4.16
CA GLU A 140 18.44 -4.14 -4.79
C GLU A 140 18.41 -4.58 -6.25
N LYS A 141 17.86 -5.76 -6.54
CA LYS A 141 17.65 -6.24 -7.91
C LYS A 141 16.71 -5.35 -8.74
N ALA A 142 15.81 -4.61 -8.08
CA ALA A 142 14.91 -3.68 -8.74
C ALA A 142 15.54 -2.29 -8.98
N TYR A 143 16.66 -1.97 -8.32
CA TYR A 143 17.25 -0.65 -8.41
C TYR A 143 17.77 -0.34 -9.81
N VAL A 144 17.44 0.84 -10.27
CA VAL A 144 17.95 1.46 -11.50
C VAL A 144 18.10 2.95 -11.18
N SER A 145 19.19 3.58 -11.56
CA SER A 145 19.37 5.01 -11.32
C SER A 145 18.27 5.84 -11.99
N PHE A 146 17.92 6.96 -11.39
CA PHE A 146 16.86 7.83 -11.91
C PHE A 146 17.14 8.26 -13.35
N ASP A 147 18.37 8.67 -13.66
CA ASP A 147 18.81 9.10 -15.00
C ASP A 147 18.67 7.97 -16.04
N LYS A 148 18.96 6.73 -15.65
CA LYS A 148 18.76 5.57 -16.53
C LYS A 148 17.27 5.34 -16.83
N ILE A 149 16.40 5.54 -15.84
CA ILE A 149 14.96 5.46 -16.05
C ILE A 149 14.49 6.56 -17.01
N GLU A 150 14.99 7.78 -16.88
CA GLU A 150 14.66 8.86 -17.80
C GLU A 150 15.14 8.56 -19.22
N LYS A 151 16.35 8.05 -19.40
CA LYS A 151 16.87 7.61 -20.72
C LYS A 151 16.00 6.50 -21.32
N ILE A 152 15.56 5.51 -20.51
CA ILE A 152 14.63 4.47 -20.96
C ILE A 152 13.29 5.12 -21.40
N ARG A 153 12.71 6.01 -20.59
CA ARG A 153 11.49 6.74 -20.95
C ARG A 153 11.64 7.43 -22.30
N ASP A 154 12.72 8.16 -22.49
CA ASP A 154 12.93 9.00 -23.67
C ASP A 154 13.19 8.18 -24.95
N SER A 155 13.73 6.96 -24.81
CA SER A 155 13.89 6.00 -25.92
C SER A 155 12.60 5.31 -26.33
N LEU A 156 11.53 5.35 -25.52
CA LEU A 156 10.26 4.73 -25.85
C LEU A 156 9.46 5.56 -26.85
N GLU A 157 8.64 4.89 -27.63
CA GLU A 157 7.75 5.52 -28.60
C GLU A 157 6.82 6.56 -27.92
N LYS A 158 6.79 7.78 -28.47
CA LYS A 158 5.91 8.85 -28.01
C LYS A 158 4.45 8.41 -28.07
N GLY A 159 3.69 8.74 -27.04
CA GLY A 159 2.28 8.36 -26.92
C GLY A 159 2.03 6.90 -26.50
N SER A 160 3.06 6.06 -26.33
CA SER A 160 2.88 4.70 -25.82
C SER A 160 2.46 4.71 -24.33
N GLU A 161 1.65 3.70 -23.93
CA GLU A 161 1.17 3.57 -22.55
C GLU A 161 2.32 3.49 -21.55
N ILE A 162 3.39 2.78 -21.88
CA ILE A 162 4.54 2.61 -20.97
C ILE A 162 5.36 3.89 -20.84
N ARG A 163 5.52 4.68 -21.92
CA ARG A 163 6.19 5.98 -21.86
C ARG A 163 5.40 6.94 -20.99
N LEU A 164 4.08 7.04 -21.19
CA LEU A 164 3.22 7.84 -20.34
C LEU A 164 3.30 7.39 -18.87
N LEU A 165 3.26 6.08 -18.61
CA LEU A 165 3.39 5.55 -17.26
C LEU A 165 4.68 6.02 -16.60
N ILE A 166 5.83 5.85 -17.24
CA ILE A 166 7.12 6.27 -16.68
C ILE A 166 7.15 7.79 -16.49
N SER A 167 6.61 8.58 -17.45
CA SER A 167 6.52 10.04 -17.34
C SER A 167 5.72 10.48 -16.11
N MET A 168 4.59 9.85 -15.81
CA MET A 168 3.78 10.12 -14.62
C MET A 168 4.51 9.85 -13.31
N TYR A 169 5.53 9.00 -13.31
CA TYR A 169 6.29 8.63 -12.11
C TYR A 169 7.69 9.25 -12.03
N THR A 170 8.12 9.98 -13.07
CA THR A 170 9.44 10.63 -13.11
C THR A 170 9.38 12.16 -13.22
N MET A 171 8.37 12.71 -13.89
CA MET A 171 8.26 14.16 -14.11
C MET A 171 7.57 14.90 -12.96
N ILE A 172 6.87 14.17 -12.09
CA ILE A 172 6.23 14.68 -10.85
C ILE A 172 6.50 13.69 -9.70
N PRO A 173 6.37 14.12 -8.43
CA PRO A 173 6.55 13.22 -7.30
C PRO A 173 5.63 11.99 -7.39
N PRO A 174 6.19 10.77 -7.32
CA PRO A 174 5.43 9.56 -7.58
C PRO A 174 4.43 9.25 -6.48
N VAL A 175 3.15 9.14 -6.84
CA VAL A 175 2.10 8.63 -5.98
C VAL A 175 2.14 7.09 -5.90
N ARG A 176 1.28 6.46 -5.13
CA ARG A 176 1.19 4.98 -5.11
C ARG A 176 0.59 4.48 -6.43
N SER A 177 -0.42 3.69 -6.36
CA SER A 177 -1.16 3.21 -7.52
C SER A 177 -2.40 4.06 -7.84
N ASP A 178 -2.43 5.30 -7.39
CA ASP A 178 -3.63 6.14 -7.34
C ASP A 178 -4.06 6.69 -8.71
N TYR A 179 -3.36 6.28 -9.79
CA TYR A 179 -3.71 6.65 -11.17
C TYR A 179 -4.74 5.72 -11.84
N TYR A 180 -5.22 4.69 -11.16
CA TYR A 180 -6.37 3.92 -11.67
C TYR A 180 -7.64 4.80 -11.63
N GLU A 181 -8.56 4.62 -12.55
CA GLU A 181 -9.83 5.39 -12.63
C GLU A 181 -9.67 6.92 -12.64
N VAL A 182 -8.53 7.47 -13.08
CA VAL A 182 -8.35 8.92 -13.21
C VAL A 182 -8.94 9.39 -14.52
N LYS A 183 -9.93 10.29 -14.48
CA LYS A 183 -10.64 10.81 -15.64
C LYS A 183 -10.10 12.18 -16.06
N PHE A 184 -10.10 12.44 -17.38
CA PHE A 184 -9.74 13.75 -17.93
C PHE A 184 -10.92 14.71 -17.93
N TYR A 185 -10.66 15.97 -17.61
CA TYR A 185 -11.57 17.10 -17.74
C TYR A 185 -10.84 18.29 -18.38
N TYR A 186 -11.57 19.10 -19.13
CA TYR A 186 -11.03 20.27 -19.81
C TYR A 186 -11.50 21.57 -19.16
N ASN A 187 -12.64 21.57 -18.48
CA ASN A 187 -13.16 22.70 -17.71
C ASN A 187 -13.33 22.32 -16.24
N GLU A 188 -13.03 23.23 -15.34
CA GLU A 188 -13.13 23.00 -13.89
C GLU A 188 -14.57 22.74 -13.44
N LYS A 189 -15.56 23.38 -14.09
CA LYS A 189 -16.99 23.19 -13.80
C LYS A 189 -17.53 21.79 -14.11
N ASP A 190 -16.82 21.03 -14.97
CA ASP A 190 -17.23 19.68 -15.36
C ASP A 190 -16.73 18.61 -14.38
N ILE A 191 -15.84 18.99 -13.43
CA ILE A 191 -15.30 18.08 -12.42
C ILE A 191 -16.38 17.78 -11.38
N PRO A 192 -16.81 16.51 -11.23
CA PRO A 192 -17.87 16.17 -10.29
C PRO A 192 -17.45 16.45 -8.84
N ASN A 193 -18.41 16.81 -8.01
CA ASN A 193 -18.20 17.01 -6.58
C ASN A 193 -18.32 15.67 -5.81
N ASP A 194 -17.50 14.71 -6.20
CA ASP A 194 -17.42 13.40 -5.58
C ASP A 194 -15.97 13.05 -5.16
N ASN A 195 -15.70 11.82 -4.80
CA ASN A 195 -14.38 11.35 -4.40
C ASN A 195 -13.52 10.84 -5.57
N SER A 196 -13.87 11.14 -6.82
CA SER A 196 -13.11 10.67 -7.98
C SER A 196 -11.78 11.41 -8.14
N ASN A 197 -10.76 10.71 -8.58
CA ASN A 197 -9.49 11.29 -9.00
C ASN A 197 -9.63 11.80 -10.45
N TYR A 198 -8.98 12.91 -10.76
CA TYR A 198 -9.11 13.56 -12.06
C TYR A 198 -7.82 14.24 -12.52
N ILE A 199 -7.74 14.50 -13.82
CA ILE A 199 -6.77 15.40 -14.44
C ILE A 199 -7.56 16.51 -15.14
N LEU A 200 -7.28 17.76 -14.78
CA LEU A 200 -7.75 18.93 -15.50
C LEU A 200 -6.69 19.34 -16.52
N LEU A 201 -7.04 19.38 -17.80
CA LEU A 201 -6.17 19.83 -18.89
C LEU A 201 -6.51 21.27 -19.38
N GLY A 202 -7.28 22.03 -18.60
CA GLY A 202 -7.69 23.40 -18.89
C GLY A 202 -6.61 24.46 -18.65
N LYS A 203 -7.01 25.69 -18.33
CA LYS A 203 -6.11 26.86 -18.16
C LYS A 203 -5.03 26.66 -17.08
N LYS A 204 -5.28 25.89 -16.02
CA LYS A 204 -4.34 25.54 -14.95
C LYS A 204 -4.28 24.03 -14.81
N PRO A 205 -3.48 23.33 -15.63
CA PRO A 205 -3.43 21.89 -15.65
C PRO A 205 -2.94 21.32 -14.32
N HIS A 206 -3.73 20.42 -13.73
CA HIS A 206 -3.36 19.75 -12.50
C HIS A 206 -4.02 18.37 -12.34
N ILE A 207 -3.44 17.52 -11.51
CA ILE A 207 -4.03 16.27 -11.06
C ILE A 207 -4.70 16.54 -9.71
N GLY A 208 -5.96 16.15 -9.58
CA GLY A 208 -6.68 16.16 -8.30
C GLY A 208 -6.85 14.75 -7.77
N LEU A 209 -6.25 14.46 -6.62
CA LEU A 209 -6.40 13.18 -5.93
C LEU A 209 -7.29 13.35 -4.71
N ARG A 210 -8.47 12.73 -4.75
CA ARG A 210 -9.46 12.69 -3.66
C ARG A 210 -9.55 11.28 -3.03
N LYS A 211 -9.36 10.25 -3.88
CA LYS A 211 -9.45 8.83 -3.50
C LYS A 211 -8.06 8.20 -3.51
N TYR A 212 -7.42 8.09 -2.34
CA TYR A 212 -6.12 7.46 -2.13
C TYR A 212 -6.00 7.00 -0.68
N LYS A 213 -4.97 6.19 -0.34
CA LYS A 213 -4.85 5.49 0.96
C LYS A 213 -4.99 6.40 2.19
N THR A 214 -4.47 7.62 2.12
CA THR A 214 -4.40 8.57 3.24
C THR A 214 -5.30 9.80 3.04
N SER A 215 -6.31 9.71 2.16
CA SER A 215 -7.21 10.82 1.83
C SER A 215 -8.01 11.35 3.03
N LYS A 216 -8.26 10.54 4.05
CA LYS A 216 -8.88 11.00 5.30
C LYS A 216 -8.02 12.05 6.03
N THR A 217 -6.69 11.93 5.92
CA THR A 217 -5.72 12.83 6.57
C THR A 217 -5.41 14.05 5.72
N TYR A 218 -5.04 13.84 4.45
CA TYR A 218 -4.51 14.91 3.58
C TYR A 218 -5.56 15.53 2.65
N LYS A 219 -6.81 15.02 2.66
CA LYS A 219 -7.92 15.52 1.83
C LYS A 219 -7.56 15.53 0.34
N LEU A 220 -7.99 16.57 -0.40
CA LEU A 220 -7.64 16.78 -1.80
C LEU A 220 -6.15 17.14 -1.93
N ILE A 221 -5.42 16.36 -2.71
CA ILE A 221 -4.06 16.72 -3.15
C ILE A 221 -4.17 17.26 -4.58
N LYS A 222 -3.69 18.48 -4.81
CA LYS A 222 -3.52 19.05 -6.15
C LYS A 222 -2.04 19.01 -6.52
N ILE A 223 -1.74 18.47 -7.72
CA ILE A 223 -0.40 18.33 -8.26
C ILE A 223 -0.36 19.08 -9.59
N ASP A 224 0.39 20.16 -9.67
CA ASP A 224 0.57 20.90 -10.91
C ASP A 224 1.27 20.02 -11.95
N ILE A 225 0.83 20.07 -13.19
CA ILE A 225 1.37 19.29 -14.29
C ILE A 225 2.35 20.16 -15.08
N PRO A 226 3.65 19.82 -15.12
CA PRO A 226 4.61 20.59 -15.90
C PRO A 226 4.38 20.38 -17.41
N ASN A 227 4.79 21.36 -18.23
CA ASN A 227 4.52 21.37 -19.67
C ASN A 227 4.99 20.13 -20.41
N ASN A 228 6.16 19.58 -20.04
CA ASN A 228 6.67 18.36 -20.63
C ASN A 228 5.73 17.15 -20.38
N LEU A 229 5.16 17.03 -19.19
CA LEU A 229 4.19 15.97 -18.88
C LEU A 229 2.85 16.21 -19.59
N ILE A 230 2.41 17.47 -19.75
CA ILE A 230 1.23 17.79 -20.55
C ILE A 230 1.41 17.26 -21.99
N ASN A 231 2.59 17.46 -22.59
CA ASN A 231 2.88 16.98 -23.94
C ASN A 231 2.85 15.45 -24.01
N GLU A 232 3.41 14.73 -23.03
CA GLU A 232 3.33 13.26 -22.98
C GLU A 232 1.88 12.77 -22.90
N ILE A 233 1.05 13.44 -22.10
CA ILE A 233 -0.40 13.14 -22.02
C ILE A 233 -1.08 13.37 -23.37
N LYS A 234 -0.82 14.52 -24.03
CA LYS A 234 -1.38 14.84 -25.34
C LYS A 234 -1.00 13.81 -26.39
N TYR A 235 0.29 13.48 -26.55
CA TYR A 235 0.75 12.44 -27.47
C TYR A 235 0.06 11.09 -27.21
N SER A 236 -0.16 10.77 -25.95
CA SER A 236 -0.84 9.51 -25.58
C SER A 236 -2.34 9.55 -25.95
N LEU A 237 -2.99 10.70 -25.83
CA LEU A 237 -4.40 10.87 -26.21
C LEU A 237 -4.59 10.94 -27.74
N GLU A 238 -3.66 11.56 -28.47
CA GLU A 238 -3.63 11.57 -29.94
C GLU A 238 -3.50 10.16 -30.49
N LYS A 239 -2.61 9.35 -29.92
CA LYS A 239 -2.40 7.96 -30.33
C LYS A 239 -3.58 7.05 -29.99
N LYS A 240 -4.20 7.27 -28.81
CA LYS A 240 -5.34 6.49 -28.33
C LYS A 240 -6.30 7.41 -27.57
N PRO A 241 -7.30 8.00 -28.24
CA PRO A 241 -8.33 8.83 -27.59
C PRO A 241 -9.09 8.04 -26.51
N ARG A 242 -9.28 8.65 -25.34
CA ARG A 242 -9.96 8.04 -24.19
C ARG A 242 -10.28 9.05 -23.11
N ASP A 243 -11.24 8.73 -22.24
CA ASP A 243 -11.67 9.58 -21.13
C ASP A 243 -10.81 9.40 -19.86
N TYR A 244 -10.12 8.28 -19.73
CA TYR A 244 -9.34 7.93 -18.53
C TYR A 244 -7.85 7.85 -18.83
N LEU A 245 -7.03 8.19 -17.86
CA LEU A 245 -5.56 8.21 -17.98
C LEU A 245 -5.01 6.85 -18.46
N PHE A 246 -5.48 5.76 -17.88
CA PHE A 246 -5.14 4.39 -18.27
C PHE A 246 -6.42 3.57 -18.43
N VAL A 247 -6.51 2.83 -19.54
CA VAL A 247 -7.67 2.02 -19.85
C VAL A 247 -7.26 0.61 -20.29
N LYS A 248 -8.13 -0.34 -20.03
CA LYS A 248 -8.02 -1.71 -20.54
C LYS A 248 -8.15 -1.73 -22.07
N LYS A 249 -7.95 -2.90 -22.68
CA LYS A 249 -8.15 -3.08 -24.13
C LYS A 249 -9.56 -2.74 -24.59
N ASN A 250 -10.56 -2.97 -23.75
CA ASN A 250 -11.97 -2.67 -24.02
C ASN A 250 -12.38 -1.20 -23.75
N GLY A 251 -11.42 -0.32 -23.43
CA GLY A 251 -11.67 1.11 -23.16
C GLY A 251 -12.10 1.44 -21.73
N GLU A 252 -12.41 0.44 -20.90
CA GLU A 252 -12.79 0.67 -19.50
C GLU A 252 -11.59 1.05 -18.62
N PRO A 253 -11.79 1.85 -17.55
CA PRO A 253 -10.75 2.13 -16.58
C PRO A 253 -10.33 0.85 -15.80
N TYR A 254 -9.10 0.86 -15.30
CA TYR A 254 -8.62 -0.20 -14.43
C TYR A 254 -9.19 -0.03 -13.01
N LYS A 255 -9.50 -1.15 -12.35
CA LYS A 255 -9.60 -1.20 -10.88
C LYS A 255 -8.20 -1.29 -10.26
N GLU A 256 -8.02 -0.86 -9.01
CA GLU A 256 -6.71 -0.78 -8.31
C GLU A 256 -5.84 -2.03 -8.51
N ASN A 257 -6.38 -3.23 -8.22
CA ASN A 257 -5.60 -4.47 -8.33
C ASN A 257 -5.20 -4.82 -9.76
N SER A 258 -6.09 -4.61 -10.74
CA SER A 258 -5.80 -4.88 -12.16
C SER A 258 -4.82 -3.86 -12.74
N TYR A 259 -4.91 -2.59 -12.33
CA TYR A 259 -3.94 -1.55 -12.63
C TYR A 259 -2.55 -1.96 -12.16
N ASN A 260 -2.41 -2.28 -10.87
CA ASN A 260 -1.14 -2.69 -10.28
C ASN A 260 -0.51 -3.88 -11.02
N LYS A 261 -1.29 -4.91 -11.32
CA LYS A 261 -0.80 -6.08 -12.05
C LYS A 261 -0.31 -5.72 -13.44
N GLN A 262 -1.10 -4.95 -14.20
CA GLN A 262 -0.77 -4.58 -15.58
C GLN A 262 0.44 -3.65 -15.63
N MET A 263 0.47 -2.58 -14.83
CA MET A 263 1.57 -1.61 -14.84
C MET A 263 2.89 -2.26 -14.38
N ASN A 264 2.86 -3.07 -13.33
CA ASN A 264 4.05 -3.82 -12.91
C ASN A 264 4.53 -4.81 -13.99
N ARG A 265 3.63 -5.43 -14.76
CA ARG A 265 3.99 -6.30 -15.88
C ARG A 265 4.71 -5.52 -16.99
N LEU A 266 4.19 -4.32 -17.34
CA LEU A 266 4.83 -3.44 -18.33
C LEU A 266 6.21 -2.99 -17.85
N LEU A 267 6.32 -2.52 -16.62
CA LEU A 267 7.58 -2.07 -16.03
C LEU A 267 8.65 -3.17 -15.98
N LYS A 268 8.26 -4.38 -15.62
CA LYS A 268 9.17 -5.53 -15.62
C LYS A 268 9.75 -5.82 -17.00
N LYS A 269 8.93 -5.75 -18.04
CA LYS A 269 9.39 -5.95 -19.42
C LYS A 269 10.29 -4.84 -19.92
N THR A 270 10.11 -3.61 -19.43
CA THR A 270 10.75 -2.42 -19.97
C THR A 270 12.01 -2.03 -19.21
N ILE A 271 12.04 -2.23 -17.90
CA ILE A 271 13.12 -1.78 -17.02
C ILE A 271 13.95 -2.97 -16.53
N ASN A 272 13.38 -3.83 -15.67
CA ASN A 272 13.93 -5.12 -15.25
C ASN A 272 12.89 -5.98 -14.53
N ASP A 273 13.12 -7.29 -14.41
CA ASP A 273 12.16 -8.28 -13.89
C ASP A 273 11.70 -8.05 -12.45
N ASN A 274 12.41 -7.28 -11.67
CA ASN A 274 12.10 -6.97 -10.27
C ASN A 274 11.45 -5.61 -10.09
N PHE A 275 11.41 -4.78 -11.14
CA PHE A 275 10.91 -3.41 -11.06
C PHE A 275 9.39 -3.34 -10.81
N SER A 276 8.96 -2.33 -10.05
CA SER A 276 7.55 -2.13 -9.71
C SER A 276 7.22 -0.66 -9.51
N LEU A 277 5.93 -0.32 -9.49
CA LEU A 277 5.46 1.04 -9.16
C LEU A 277 6.03 1.57 -7.84
N THR A 278 6.22 0.70 -6.85
CA THR A 278 6.80 1.09 -5.56
C THR A 278 8.28 1.47 -5.69
N ALA A 279 9.03 0.87 -6.63
CA ALA A 279 10.44 1.20 -6.84
C ALA A 279 10.64 2.67 -7.23
N PHE A 280 9.73 3.25 -8.04
CA PHE A 280 9.81 4.67 -8.38
C PHE A 280 9.85 5.57 -7.15
N ARG A 281 9.07 5.26 -6.10
CA ARG A 281 9.02 6.08 -4.88
C ARG A 281 10.33 6.07 -4.12
N HIS A 282 10.97 4.89 -4.04
CA HIS A 282 12.30 4.75 -3.44
C HIS A 282 13.34 5.50 -4.26
N ILE A 283 13.39 5.23 -5.56
CA ILE A 283 14.38 5.84 -6.48
C ILE A 283 14.22 7.35 -6.52
N PHE A 284 12.98 7.87 -6.58
CA PHE A 284 12.71 9.30 -6.60
C PHE A 284 13.23 10.00 -5.33
N ILE A 285 13.02 9.42 -4.15
CA ILE A 285 13.48 10.00 -2.88
C ILE A 285 14.98 9.85 -2.68
N THR A 286 15.57 8.77 -3.20
CA THR A 286 17.01 8.48 -3.09
C THR A 286 17.84 9.29 -4.08
N ARG A 287 17.22 9.85 -5.13
CA ARG A 287 17.94 10.60 -6.17
C ARG A 287 18.67 11.82 -5.60
N ARG A 288 19.93 11.97 -5.98
CA ARG A 288 20.85 12.97 -5.43
C ARG A 288 20.42 14.40 -5.68
N ASP A 289 19.87 14.68 -6.87
CA ASP A 289 19.49 16.03 -7.29
C ASP A 289 18.32 16.62 -6.46
N LEU A 290 17.54 15.78 -5.78
CA LEU A 290 16.50 16.27 -4.86
C LEU A 290 17.09 16.87 -3.59
N LYS A 291 18.23 16.36 -3.11
CA LYS A 291 18.88 16.80 -1.87
C LYS A 291 17.87 17.05 -0.73
N LEU A 292 16.94 16.12 -0.54
CA LEU A 292 15.83 16.30 0.39
C LEU A 292 16.29 16.53 1.84
N GLU A 293 17.48 16.03 2.19
CA GLU A 293 18.08 16.27 3.51
C GLU A 293 18.52 17.72 3.70
N GLU A 294 18.90 18.41 2.60
CA GLU A 294 19.30 19.81 2.59
C GLU A 294 18.08 20.77 2.45
N LYS A 295 16.92 20.24 2.09
CA LYS A 295 15.70 21.04 1.93
C LYS A 295 15.09 21.46 3.24
N SER A 296 14.46 22.61 3.26
CA SER A 296 13.67 23.06 4.41
C SER A 296 12.57 22.05 4.78
N GLY A 297 12.16 22.02 6.04
CA GLY A 297 11.06 21.16 6.48
C GLY A 297 9.77 21.38 5.67
N LEU A 298 9.51 22.62 5.25
CA LEU A 298 8.36 23.00 4.43
C LEU A 298 8.42 22.40 3.02
N GLU A 299 9.59 22.39 2.37
CA GLU A 299 9.77 21.81 1.05
C GLU A 299 9.64 20.29 1.08
N ARG A 300 10.24 19.65 2.09
CA ARG A 300 10.08 18.20 2.32
C ARG A 300 8.62 17.82 2.57
N ASP A 301 7.89 18.63 3.35
CA ASP A 301 6.46 18.40 3.62
C ASP A 301 5.61 18.50 2.35
N LYS A 302 5.89 19.43 1.45
CA LYS A 302 5.22 19.54 0.15
C LYS A 302 5.38 18.27 -0.67
N VAL A 303 6.60 17.76 -0.81
CA VAL A 303 6.88 16.51 -1.55
C VAL A 303 6.19 15.33 -0.87
N ALA A 304 6.31 15.21 0.45
CA ALA A 304 5.67 14.15 1.22
C ALA A 304 4.13 14.14 1.05
N LYS A 305 3.48 15.31 1.10
CA LYS A 305 2.04 15.46 0.87
C LYS A 305 1.63 15.02 -0.52
N ILE A 306 2.34 15.44 -1.57
CA ILE A 306 2.08 15.00 -2.96
C ILE A 306 2.16 13.47 -3.05
N MET A 307 3.15 12.87 -2.40
CA MET A 307 3.31 11.42 -2.35
C MET A 307 2.30 10.72 -1.41
N GLY A 308 1.46 11.47 -0.71
CA GLY A 308 0.40 10.98 0.18
C GLY A 308 0.94 10.32 1.46
N HIS A 309 1.96 10.90 2.09
CA HIS A 309 2.50 10.44 3.39
C HIS A 309 3.16 11.57 4.18
N SER A 310 3.54 11.31 5.43
CA SER A 310 4.29 12.24 6.28
C SER A 310 5.79 12.24 5.94
N ILE A 311 6.52 13.27 6.37
CA ILE A 311 7.99 13.33 6.29
C ILE A 311 8.63 12.09 6.94
N ALA A 312 8.14 11.68 8.12
CA ALA A 312 8.63 10.48 8.80
C ALA A 312 8.46 9.20 7.96
N THR A 313 7.34 9.08 7.23
CA THR A 313 7.13 7.98 6.29
C THR A 313 8.03 8.10 5.05
N GLN A 314 8.34 9.33 4.62
CA GLN A 314 9.24 9.58 3.49
C GLN A 314 10.63 9.02 3.74
N GLN A 315 11.16 9.13 4.96
CA GLN A 315 12.45 8.57 5.35
C GLN A 315 12.55 7.05 5.09
N ASN A 316 11.44 6.31 5.23
CA ASN A 316 11.41 4.87 4.94
C ASN A 316 11.61 4.52 3.45
N TYR A 317 11.52 5.49 2.55
CA TYR A 317 11.78 5.32 1.12
C TYR A 317 13.22 5.65 0.71
N LEU A 318 14.00 6.30 1.60
CA LEU A 318 15.40 6.61 1.34
C LEU A 318 16.25 5.33 1.45
N TRP A 319 17.10 5.09 0.46
CA TRP A 319 18.07 4.01 0.48
C TRP A 319 19.49 4.57 0.62
N HIS A 320 19.99 4.59 1.83
CA HIS A 320 21.31 5.16 2.16
C HIS A 320 22.46 4.53 1.36
N THR A 321 22.34 3.25 0.99
CA THR A 321 23.38 2.56 0.20
C THR A 321 23.62 3.25 -1.13
N TYR A 322 22.58 3.73 -1.81
CA TYR A 322 22.70 4.36 -3.13
C TYR A 322 22.92 5.88 -3.09
N VAL A 323 22.69 6.53 -1.95
CA VAL A 323 23.02 7.95 -1.76
C VAL A 323 24.54 8.18 -1.78
N LYS A 324 25.33 7.19 -1.36
CA LYS A 324 26.81 7.27 -1.30
C LYS A 324 27.50 6.96 -2.63
N GLU A 325 26.82 6.28 -3.55
CA GLU A 325 27.36 5.86 -4.85
C GLU A 325 27.11 6.90 -5.96
N LEU A 326 26.38 7.96 -5.65
CA LEU A 326 26.05 9.07 -6.55
C LEU A 326 26.85 10.34 -6.19
#